data_ac4426f3c73dccffb33a687ccdc560ac
#
_entry.id   ac4426f3c73dccffb33a687ccdc560ac
#
_cell.length_a   1.000
_cell.length_b   1.000
_cell.length_c   1.000
_cell.angle_alpha   90.00
_cell.angle_beta   90.00
_cell.angle_gamma   90.00
#
_symmetry.space_group_name_H-M   'P 1'
#
loop_
_entity.id
_entity.type
_entity.pdbx_description
1 polymer ?
#
loop_
_entity_poly.entity_id
_entity_poly.type
_entity_poly.pdbx_seq_one_letter_code
_entity_poly.pdbx_strand_id
1 'polypeptide(L)'
;MNKLAVVEILRKVFTFYGYEVSSSDVSDLLAEKDSEHLFIKYDPFVNINSVKHFSNNVQKYGGKCILISDSFDEKIRALAHEEGLTLWDRSELESRIGRAVLAGVLEGQERRGEKIMQTHVEAPIMPVIEQPKKEYEKTIRIFLHSVPINIGKSDALSIAESKVGTAKYQILRFIPVWYYKYSFNAQKKFKSRMIDLIGNGEGYIHALTGENSFEKYRDVQDNTLVPTQNYEIKEPQVDKKDAVIKAANAIIREHTKEVRINEMIGDTIVFEQKVFSPEPQDLNVELELIHIPVWEIQGKNETVEVNGYNGQIMAVKVYHDAEFV
;
A
#
# COMPACT_ATOMS: atom_id res chain seq x y z
N MET A 1 14.35 2.66 -3.02
CA MET A 1 14.38 3.08 -4.46
C MET A 1 15.81 3.21 -4.97
N ASN A 2 16.05 3.09 -6.31
CA ASN A 2 17.39 3.34 -6.86
C ASN A 2 17.67 4.85 -6.84
N LYS A 3 18.76 5.27 -6.19
CA LYS A 3 19.13 6.69 -6.03
C LYS A 3 19.22 7.43 -7.35
N LEU A 4 19.87 6.86 -8.37
CA LEU A 4 20.00 7.49 -9.68
C LEU A 4 18.65 7.75 -10.34
N ALA A 5 17.72 6.79 -10.25
CA ALA A 5 16.38 6.96 -10.82
C ALA A 5 15.60 8.08 -10.10
N VAL A 6 15.71 8.18 -8.77
CA VAL A 6 15.06 9.25 -8.00
C VAL A 6 15.63 10.62 -8.36
N VAL A 7 16.97 10.75 -8.46
CA VAL A 7 17.62 12.00 -8.84
C VAL A 7 17.21 12.47 -10.24
N GLU A 8 17.09 11.54 -11.21
CA GLU A 8 16.60 11.88 -12.56
C GLU A 8 15.13 12.33 -12.58
N ILE A 9 14.28 11.71 -11.77
CA ILE A 9 12.89 12.15 -11.60
C ILE A 9 12.84 13.54 -11.00
N LEU A 10 13.61 13.80 -9.92
CA LEU A 10 13.69 15.09 -9.28
C LEU A 10 14.17 16.17 -10.24
N ARG A 11 15.18 15.89 -11.07
CA ARG A 11 15.64 16.80 -12.12
C ARG A 11 14.47 17.23 -13.03
N LYS A 12 13.68 16.28 -13.52
CA LYS A 12 12.52 16.56 -14.39
C LYS A 12 11.45 17.38 -13.66
N VAL A 13 11.16 17.07 -12.39
CA VAL A 13 10.18 17.78 -11.57
C VAL A 13 10.60 19.25 -11.38
N PHE A 14 11.85 19.51 -10.97
CA PHE A 14 12.31 20.90 -10.78
C PHE A 14 12.43 21.67 -12.08
N THR A 15 12.87 21.04 -13.16
CA THR A 15 12.86 21.66 -14.51
C THR A 15 11.44 22.03 -14.95
N PHE A 16 10.46 21.17 -14.66
CA PHE A 16 9.06 21.46 -14.92
C PHE A 16 8.56 22.69 -14.16
N TYR A 17 8.98 22.87 -12.90
CA TYR A 17 8.65 24.07 -12.11
C TYR A 17 9.47 25.32 -12.50
N GLY A 18 10.25 25.23 -13.56
CA GLY A 18 10.99 26.36 -14.13
C GLY A 18 12.32 26.65 -13.43
N TYR A 19 12.89 25.67 -12.74
CA TYR A 19 14.24 25.75 -12.19
C TYR A 19 15.28 25.29 -13.21
N GLU A 20 16.41 25.96 -13.24
CA GLU A 20 17.62 25.43 -13.87
C GLU A 20 18.27 24.42 -12.92
N VAL A 21 18.48 23.16 -13.37
CA VAL A 21 18.95 22.09 -12.51
C VAL A 21 20.33 21.60 -12.92
N SER A 22 21.27 21.73 -12.01
CA SER A 22 22.67 21.31 -12.16
C SER A 22 23.07 20.24 -11.13
N SER A 23 24.26 19.67 -11.29
CA SER A 23 24.90 18.83 -10.28
C SER A 23 25.63 19.68 -9.26
N SER A 24 25.74 19.23 -8.01
CA SER A 24 26.40 19.94 -6.94
C SER A 24 27.33 19.03 -6.15
N ASP A 25 28.43 19.56 -5.66
CA ASP A 25 29.39 18.81 -4.82
C ASP A 25 28.87 18.58 -3.39
N VAL A 26 27.86 19.36 -2.97
CA VAL A 26 27.30 19.31 -1.59
C VAL A 26 25.92 18.65 -1.53
N SER A 27 25.28 18.46 -2.69
CA SER A 27 23.95 17.86 -2.81
C SER A 27 23.87 17.00 -4.08
N ASP A 28 22.81 16.24 -4.25
CA ASP A 28 22.60 15.47 -5.47
C ASP A 28 22.17 16.35 -6.65
N LEU A 29 21.44 17.44 -6.36
CA LEU A 29 21.01 18.46 -7.33
C LEU A 29 21.05 19.85 -6.70
N LEU A 30 21.39 20.84 -7.54
CA LEU A 30 21.16 22.25 -7.28
C LEU A 30 20.11 22.77 -8.27
N ALA A 31 19.04 23.33 -7.76
CA ALA A 31 17.97 23.94 -8.55
C ALA A 31 17.94 25.45 -8.29
N GLU A 32 18.04 26.23 -9.36
CA GLU A 32 18.17 27.70 -9.31
C GLU A 32 17.03 28.37 -10.08
N LYS A 33 16.41 29.37 -9.46
CA LYS A 33 15.35 30.16 -10.07
C LYS A 33 15.25 31.52 -9.36
N ASP A 34 15.24 32.62 -10.12
CA ASP A 34 14.99 33.98 -9.62
C ASP A 34 15.81 34.33 -8.36
N SER A 35 17.09 33.99 -8.34
CA SER A 35 18.00 34.16 -7.18
C SER A 35 17.72 33.22 -5.99
N GLU A 36 16.84 32.24 -6.13
CA GLU A 36 16.65 31.18 -5.14
C GLU A 36 17.52 29.99 -5.49
N HIS A 37 18.30 29.51 -4.51
CA HIS A 37 19.14 28.32 -4.63
C HIS A 37 18.60 27.21 -3.73
N LEU A 38 18.19 26.10 -4.32
CA LEU A 38 17.67 24.93 -3.61
C LEU A 38 18.67 23.77 -3.73
N PHE A 39 19.25 23.38 -2.62
CA PHE A 39 20.12 22.20 -2.53
C PHE A 39 19.29 20.98 -2.18
N ILE A 40 19.27 19.98 -3.07
CA ILE A 40 18.37 18.82 -2.98
C ILE A 40 19.21 17.57 -2.80
N LYS A 41 18.96 16.83 -1.73
CA LYS A 41 19.65 15.58 -1.42
C LYS A 41 18.65 14.46 -1.17
N TYR A 42 18.82 13.34 -1.86
CA TYR A 42 18.11 12.10 -1.58
C TYR A 42 19.01 11.16 -0.78
N ASP A 43 18.55 10.80 0.42
CA ASP A 43 19.20 9.84 1.30
C ASP A 43 18.16 8.83 1.83
N PRO A 44 18.19 7.58 1.37
CA PRO A 44 17.23 6.57 1.84
C PRO A 44 17.44 6.15 3.29
N PHE A 45 18.63 6.45 3.89
CA PHE A 45 19.01 6.04 5.25
C PHE A 45 19.46 7.24 6.10
N VAL A 46 18.61 8.27 6.16
CA VAL A 46 18.87 9.50 6.89
C VAL A 46 19.15 9.24 8.38
N ASN A 47 20.20 9.85 8.89
CA ASN A 47 20.52 9.88 10.31
C ASN A 47 20.90 11.29 10.77
N ILE A 48 21.01 11.50 12.08
CA ILE A 48 21.31 12.81 12.70
C ILE A 48 22.59 13.43 12.12
N ASN A 49 23.63 12.64 11.89
CA ASN A 49 24.90 13.13 11.36
C ASN A 49 24.78 13.56 9.90
N SER A 50 24.01 12.82 9.08
CA SER A 50 23.79 13.18 7.68
C SER A 50 22.98 14.48 7.53
N VAL A 51 22.00 14.73 8.41
CA VAL A 51 21.24 15.98 8.47
C VAL A 51 22.15 17.15 8.80
N LYS A 52 22.91 17.08 9.90
CA LYS A 52 23.82 18.14 10.32
C LYS A 52 24.90 18.42 9.27
N HIS A 53 25.50 17.38 8.72
CA HIS A 53 26.52 17.53 7.68
C HIS A 53 25.95 18.22 6.43
N PHE A 54 24.75 17.87 6.01
CA PHE A 54 24.11 18.50 4.86
C PHE A 54 23.77 19.96 5.14
N SER A 55 23.14 20.28 6.27
CA SER A 55 22.82 21.64 6.69
C SER A 55 24.08 22.52 6.73
N ASN A 56 25.11 22.08 7.44
CA ASN A 56 26.36 22.83 7.59
C ASN A 56 27.07 23.10 6.26
N ASN A 57 26.99 22.17 5.31
CA ASN A 57 27.62 22.37 4.01
C ASN A 57 26.84 23.39 3.17
N VAL A 58 25.51 23.34 3.16
CA VAL A 58 24.69 24.27 2.37
C VAL A 58 24.67 25.67 2.96
N GLN A 59 24.72 25.85 4.29
CA GLN A 59 24.77 27.16 4.93
C GLN A 59 25.93 28.04 4.41
N LYS A 60 27.04 27.43 3.99
CA LYS A 60 28.19 28.15 3.40
C LYS A 60 27.85 28.80 2.05
N TYR A 61 26.81 28.29 1.36
CA TYR A 61 26.42 28.76 0.04
C TYR A 61 25.13 29.60 0.06
N GLY A 62 24.47 29.78 1.23
CA GLY A 62 23.34 30.68 1.39
C GLY A 62 22.04 30.21 0.72
N GLY A 63 21.87 28.91 0.51
CA GLY A 63 20.67 28.35 -0.13
C GLY A 63 19.72 27.63 0.84
N LYS A 64 18.57 27.23 0.34
CA LYS A 64 17.61 26.39 1.06
C LYS A 64 17.92 24.90 0.86
N CYS A 65 17.70 24.11 1.90
CA CYS A 65 17.95 22.66 1.89
C CYS A 65 16.65 21.89 1.75
N ILE A 66 16.62 20.93 0.81
CA ILE A 66 15.56 19.95 0.71
C ILE A 66 16.19 18.56 0.89
N LEU A 67 15.82 17.87 1.95
CA LEU A 67 16.24 16.50 2.21
C LEU A 67 15.08 15.55 1.93
N ILE A 68 15.34 14.57 1.09
CA ILE A 68 14.34 13.62 0.60
C ILE A 68 14.71 12.22 1.09
N SER A 69 13.75 11.50 1.67
CA SER A 69 13.93 10.13 2.14
C SER A 69 12.62 9.34 2.03
N ASP A 70 12.73 8.02 2.16
CA ASP A 70 11.53 7.16 2.18
C ASP A 70 10.68 7.44 3.43
N SER A 71 11.32 7.77 4.58
CA SER A 71 10.65 8.16 5.83
C SER A 71 11.60 8.94 6.74
N PHE A 72 11.05 9.67 7.71
CA PHE A 72 11.81 10.38 8.74
C PHE A 72 11.28 10.05 10.12
N ASP A 73 12.17 9.74 11.06
CA ASP A 73 11.80 9.62 12.46
C ASP A 73 11.56 11.00 13.12
N GLU A 74 10.97 11.00 14.30
CA GLU A 74 10.59 12.23 15.00
C GLU A 74 11.80 13.08 15.42
N LYS A 75 12.92 12.44 15.75
CA LYS A 75 14.17 13.13 16.12
C LYS A 75 14.79 13.83 14.91
N ILE A 76 14.72 13.19 13.74
CA ILE A 76 15.19 13.79 12.48
C ILE A 76 14.28 14.95 12.07
N ARG A 77 12.96 14.83 12.24
CA ARG A 77 12.01 15.92 11.96
C ARG A 77 12.27 17.14 12.85
N ALA A 78 12.49 16.93 14.16
CA ALA A 78 12.80 18.00 15.10
C ALA A 78 14.12 18.70 14.73
N LEU A 79 15.17 17.92 14.48
CA LEU A 79 16.47 18.46 14.09
C LEU A 79 16.42 19.22 12.75
N ALA A 80 15.74 18.69 11.75
CA ALA A 80 15.59 19.36 10.47
C ALA A 80 14.85 20.70 10.58
N HIS A 81 13.86 20.78 11.47
CA HIS A 81 13.17 22.04 11.77
C HIS A 81 14.13 23.06 12.43
N GLU A 82 14.94 22.63 13.40
CA GLU A 82 15.96 23.48 14.04
C GLU A 82 17.00 24.00 13.03
N GLU A 83 17.42 23.15 12.11
CA GLU A 83 18.43 23.46 11.09
C GLU A 83 17.84 24.17 9.84
N GLY A 84 16.52 24.40 9.79
CA GLY A 84 15.85 25.07 8.68
C GLY A 84 15.76 24.24 7.38
N LEU A 85 15.83 22.92 7.46
CA LEU A 85 15.68 22.03 6.31
C LEU A 85 14.22 21.73 6.01
N THR A 86 13.89 21.68 4.72
CA THR A 86 12.62 21.15 4.24
C THR A 86 12.75 19.64 4.04
N LEU A 87 11.84 18.86 4.62
CA LEU A 87 11.81 17.41 4.48
C LEU A 87 10.73 17.00 3.49
N TRP A 88 11.09 16.17 2.52
CA TRP A 88 10.14 15.48 1.64
C TRP A 88 10.25 13.98 1.90
N ASP A 89 9.24 13.42 2.52
CA ASP A 89 9.10 11.97 2.60
C ASP A 89 8.53 11.41 1.28
N ARG A 90 8.41 10.10 1.21
CA ARG A 90 7.92 9.42 0.03
C ARG A 90 6.56 9.96 -0.44
N SER A 91 5.64 10.24 0.48
CA SER A 91 4.31 10.74 0.17
C SER A 91 4.36 12.13 -0.47
N GLU A 92 5.16 13.05 0.10
CA GLU A 92 5.36 14.39 -0.45
C GLU A 92 6.04 14.34 -1.82
N LEU A 93 7.04 13.46 -1.99
CA LEU A 93 7.71 13.26 -3.27
C LEU A 93 6.74 12.76 -4.34
N GLU A 94 5.95 11.73 -4.05
CA GLU A 94 4.94 11.19 -4.97
C GLU A 94 3.88 12.23 -5.34
N SER A 95 3.41 13.03 -4.38
CA SER A 95 2.47 14.13 -4.61
C SER A 95 3.04 15.18 -5.57
N ARG A 96 4.31 15.55 -5.43
CA ARG A 96 4.97 16.54 -6.30
C ARG A 96 5.21 16.02 -7.71
N ILE A 97 5.62 14.76 -7.82
CA ILE A 97 5.74 14.08 -9.11
C ILE A 97 4.38 14.02 -9.81
N GLY A 98 3.34 13.61 -9.11
CA GLY A 98 1.98 13.52 -9.65
C GLY A 98 1.49 14.88 -10.18
N ARG A 99 1.68 15.98 -9.43
CA ARG A 99 1.34 17.34 -9.88
C ARG A 99 2.12 17.75 -11.12
N ALA A 100 3.42 17.49 -11.17
CA ALA A 100 4.25 17.83 -12.32
C ALA A 100 3.83 17.05 -13.58
N VAL A 101 3.51 15.75 -13.43
CA VAL A 101 3.03 14.92 -14.54
C VAL A 101 1.66 15.40 -15.04
N LEU A 102 0.71 15.65 -14.14
CA LEU A 102 -0.63 16.12 -14.51
C LEU A 102 -0.60 17.49 -15.20
N ALA A 103 0.18 18.43 -14.68
CA ALA A 103 0.33 19.75 -15.29
C ALA A 103 1.05 19.65 -16.65
N GLY A 104 2.07 18.83 -16.80
CA GLY A 104 2.76 18.61 -18.09
C GLY A 104 1.87 17.97 -19.15
N VAL A 105 0.93 17.12 -18.76
CA VAL A 105 -0.09 16.56 -19.68
C VAL A 105 -1.07 17.66 -20.15
N LEU A 106 -1.49 18.56 -19.27
CA LEU A 106 -2.38 19.67 -19.62
C LEU A 106 -1.71 20.67 -20.55
N GLU A 107 -0.45 21.06 -20.28
CA GLU A 107 0.32 21.95 -21.17
C GLU A 107 0.65 21.30 -22.53
N GLY A 108 0.83 19.98 -22.57
CA GLY A 108 1.08 19.25 -23.81
C GLY A 108 -0.10 19.24 -24.79
N GLN A 109 -1.33 19.46 -24.30
CA GLN A 109 -2.53 19.59 -25.15
C GLN A 109 -2.68 21.01 -25.74
N GLU A 110 -2.18 22.05 -25.07
CA GLU A 110 -2.26 23.44 -25.56
C GLU A 110 -1.21 23.76 -26.64
N ARG A 111 -0.09 23.06 -26.73
CA ARG A 111 0.98 23.33 -27.73
C ARG A 111 0.70 22.80 -29.14
N ARG A 112 -0.46 22.23 -29.43
CA ARG A 112 -0.88 21.82 -30.80
C ARG A 112 -1.82 22.76 -31.50
N GLY A 113 -2.09 23.93 -30.95
CA GLY A 113 -2.94 24.96 -31.57
C GLY A 113 -2.37 26.37 -31.42
N GLU A 114 -1.83 26.89 -32.49
CA GLU A 114 -1.75 28.29 -32.87
C GLU A 114 -0.88 29.30 -32.10
N LYS A 115 0.12 29.81 -32.84
CA LYS A 115 0.67 31.18 -32.75
C LYS A 115 -0.46 32.18 -32.87
N ILE A 116 -0.81 32.92 -31.83
CA ILE A 116 -1.54 34.21 -31.97
C ILE A 116 -0.93 35.26 -31.04
N MET A 117 -0.69 36.38 -31.68
CA MET A 117 -0.19 37.70 -31.24
C MET A 117 -0.66 38.14 -29.85
N GLN A 118 0.28 38.76 -29.14
CA GLN A 118 0.04 39.64 -28.00
C GLN A 118 -0.84 40.82 -28.43
N THR A 119 -2.02 40.91 -27.83
CA THR A 119 -2.77 42.16 -27.70
C THR A 119 -3.21 42.29 -26.24
N HIS A 120 -2.77 43.39 -25.63
CA HIS A 120 -3.27 43.84 -24.32
C HIS A 120 -4.77 44.01 -24.37
N VAL A 121 -5.52 43.24 -23.59
CA VAL A 121 -6.92 43.53 -23.26
C VAL A 121 -7.06 43.40 -21.76
N GLU A 122 -7.48 44.46 -21.11
CA GLU A 122 -7.85 44.50 -19.70
C GLU A 122 -8.91 43.43 -19.42
N ALA A 123 -8.64 42.56 -18.45
CA ALA A 123 -9.53 41.48 -18.04
C ALA A 123 -10.73 42.05 -17.23
N PRO A 124 -11.98 41.70 -17.59
CA PRO A 124 -13.11 41.98 -16.71
C PRO A 124 -13.01 41.18 -15.43
N ILE A 125 -13.28 41.80 -14.30
CA ILE A 125 -13.36 41.21 -12.97
C ILE A 125 -14.49 40.18 -12.99
N MET A 126 -14.13 38.91 -13.14
CA MET A 126 -15.06 37.80 -12.92
C MET A 126 -15.24 37.56 -11.42
N PRO A 127 -16.47 37.30 -10.94
CA PRO A 127 -16.68 36.98 -9.53
C PRO A 127 -15.87 35.76 -9.18
N VAL A 128 -15.13 35.84 -8.07
CA VAL A 128 -14.42 34.73 -7.47
C VAL A 128 -15.47 33.66 -7.10
N ILE A 129 -15.56 32.62 -7.93
CA ILE A 129 -16.27 31.43 -7.54
C ILE A 129 -15.39 30.80 -6.46
N GLU A 130 -15.80 30.95 -5.20
CA GLU A 130 -15.18 30.20 -4.09
C GLU A 130 -15.22 28.72 -4.45
N GLN A 131 -14.06 28.17 -4.83
CA GLN A 131 -13.91 26.72 -4.94
C GLN A 131 -14.23 26.15 -3.54
N PRO A 132 -15.06 25.09 -3.45
CA PRO A 132 -15.35 24.48 -2.18
C PRO A 132 -14.01 24.13 -1.52
N LYS A 133 -13.74 24.72 -0.35
CA LYS A 133 -12.59 24.36 0.49
C LYS A 133 -12.59 22.85 0.60
N LYS A 134 -11.60 22.17 0.00
CA LYS A 134 -11.34 20.76 0.32
C LYS A 134 -11.10 20.71 1.80
N GLU A 135 -12.09 20.28 2.55
CA GLU A 135 -11.94 19.95 3.96
C GLU A 135 -10.93 18.80 4.00
N TYR A 136 -9.72 19.11 4.39
CA TYR A 136 -8.73 18.07 4.67
C TYR A 136 -9.23 17.31 5.89
N GLU A 137 -9.68 16.08 5.69
CA GLU A 137 -10.05 15.20 6.80
C GLU A 137 -8.84 15.13 7.74
N LYS A 138 -9.07 15.55 8.99
CA LYS A 138 -8.05 15.41 10.03
C LYS A 138 -7.77 13.92 10.22
N THR A 139 -6.52 13.53 10.11
CA THR A 139 -6.09 12.14 10.32
C THR A 139 -5.33 12.01 11.64
N ILE A 140 -5.44 10.86 12.26
CA ILE A 140 -4.65 10.46 13.43
C ILE A 140 -3.84 9.22 13.08
N ARG A 141 -2.71 9.07 13.74
CA ARG A 141 -1.88 7.87 13.63
C ARG A 141 -2.27 6.90 14.74
N ILE A 142 -2.58 5.68 14.36
CA ILE A 142 -2.87 4.59 15.30
C ILE A 142 -1.81 3.50 15.17
N PHE A 143 -1.53 2.80 16.29
CA PHE A 143 -0.71 1.61 16.30
C PHE A 143 -1.61 0.42 15.95
N LEU A 144 -1.50 -0.05 14.71
CA LEU A 144 -2.27 -1.18 14.21
C LEU A 144 -1.44 -1.92 13.18
N HIS A 145 -1.22 -3.19 13.40
CA HIS A 145 -0.54 -4.07 12.45
C HIS A 145 -1.48 -4.33 11.26
N SER A 146 -1.27 -3.60 10.19
CA SER A 146 -2.20 -3.58 9.04
C SER A 146 -1.48 -3.39 7.71
N VAL A 147 -2.14 -3.79 6.63
CA VAL A 147 -1.70 -3.39 5.28
C VAL A 147 -2.02 -1.91 5.03
N PRO A 148 -1.29 -1.23 4.15
CA PRO A 148 -1.48 0.20 3.91
C PRO A 148 -2.85 0.50 3.28
N ILE A 149 -3.37 1.70 3.57
CA ILE A 149 -4.56 2.25 2.91
C ILE A 149 -4.10 2.90 1.59
N ASN A 150 -4.17 2.16 0.49
CA ASN A 150 -3.79 2.64 -0.83
C ASN A 150 -4.97 3.34 -1.54
N ILE A 151 -6.20 2.96 -1.19
CA ILE A 151 -7.44 3.51 -1.75
C ILE A 151 -8.02 4.49 -0.73
N GLY A 152 -7.98 5.75 -1.07
CA GLY A 152 -8.55 6.82 -0.25
C GLY A 152 -10.08 6.82 -0.27
N LYS A 153 -10.67 7.64 0.60
CA LYS A 153 -12.12 7.82 0.73
C LYS A 153 -12.81 8.15 -0.59
N SER A 154 -12.26 9.13 -1.31
CA SER A 154 -12.81 9.58 -2.60
C SER A 154 -12.77 8.50 -3.68
N ASP A 155 -11.66 7.74 -3.72
CA ASP A 155 -11.48 6.68 -4.71
C ASP A 155 -12.43 5.51 -4.42
N ALA A 156 -12.58 5.14 -3.13
CA ALA A 156 -13.52 4.12 -2.70
C ALA A 156 -14.97 4.51 -3.04
N LEU A 157 -15.36 5.78 -2.85
CA LEU A 157 -16.66 6.29 -3.28
C LEU A 157 -16.87 6.15 -4.78
N SER A 158 -15.89 6.54 -5.60
CA SER A 158 -15.96 6.42 -7.06
C SER A 158 -16.11 4.96 -7.52
N ILE A 159 -15.41 4.03 -6.86
CA ILE A 159 -15.52 2.59 -7.14
C ILE A 159 -16.93 2.08 -6.82
N ALA A 160 -17.50 2.52 -5.69
CA ALA A 160 -18.79 2.07 -5.23
C ALA A 160 -19.99 2.75 -5.95
N GLU A 161 -19.79 3.91 -6.58
CA GLU A 161 -20.85 4.78 -7.12
C GLU A 161 -21.82 4.03 -8.04
N SER A 162 -21.30 3.18 -8.92
CA SER A 162 -22.13 2.39 -9.85
C SER A 162 -23.10 1.43 -9.16
N LYS A 163 -22.87 1.11 -7.88
CA LYS A 163 -23.69 0.17 -7.07
C LYS A 163 -24.58 0.92 -6.09
N VAL A 164 -24.01 1.85 -5.33
CA VAL A 164 -24.74 2.52 -4.24
C VAL A 164 -25.47 3.79 -4.69
N GLY A 165 -25.14 4.34 -5.88
CA GLY A 165 -25.61 5.68 -6.29
C GLY A 165 -25.09 6.73 -5.32
N THR A 166 -25.97 7.57 -4.79
CA THR A 166 -25.59 8.59 -3.79
C THR A 166 -25.30 7.93 -2.46
N ALA A 167 -24.04 8.01 -2.01
CA ALA A 167 -23.63 7.52 -0.71
C ALA A 167 -24.21 8.37 0.41
N LYS A 168 -24.81 7.72 1.42
CA LYS A 168 -25.35 8.34 2.63
C LYS A 168 -24.38 8.32 3.82
N TYR A 169 -23.63 7.24 3.90
CA TYR A 169 -22.69 7.01 4.99
C TYR A 169 -21.50 6.21 4.50
N GLN A 170 -20.34 6.44 5.09
CA GLN A 170 -19.15 5.63 4.86
C GLN A 170 -18.30 5.54 6.11
N ILE A 171 -17.68 4.38 6.28
CA ILE A 171 -16.79 4.07 7.40
C ILE A 171 -15.61 3.25 6.91
N LEU A 172 -14.42 3.54 7.45
CA LEU A 172 -13.24 2.74 7.26
C LEU A 172 -13.20 1.65 8.34
N ARG A 173 -13.25 0.38 7.94
CA ARG A 173 -13.14 -0.76 8.84
C ARG A 173 -11.81 -1.47 8.67
N PHE A 174 -11.21 -1.85 9.77
CA PHE A 174 -10.04 -2.71 9.80
C PHE A 174 -10.49 -4.12 10.13
N ILE A 175 -10.45 -5.00 9.13
CA ILE A 175 -10.90 -6.38 9.23
C ILE A 175 -9.72 -7.25 9.62
N PRO A 176 -9.78 -8.00 10.74
CA PRO A 176 -8.69 -8.87 11.17
C PRO A 176 -8.59 -10.10 10.28
N VAL A 177 -7.36 -10.46 9.96
CA VAL A 177 -7.00 -11.64 9.16
C VAL A 177 -5.79 -12.31 9.77
N TRP A 178 -5.83 -13.63 9.93
CA TRP A 178 -4.70 -14.43 10.31
C TRP A 178 -3.84 -14.72 9.08
N TYR A 179 -2.67 -14.11 9.02
CA TYR A 179 -1.63 -14.44 8.06
C TYR A 179 -0.81 -15.60 8.63
N TYR A 180 -0.54 -16.63 7.82
CA TYR A 180 0.31 -17.72 8.24
C TYR A 180 1.37 -18.06 7.20
N LYS A 181 2.55 -18.39 7.71
CA LYS A 181 3.64 -19.02 6.97
C LYS A 181 3.76 -20.46 7.43
N TYR A 182 4.09 -21.34 6.51
CA TYR A 182 4.29 -22.74 6.85
C TYR A 182 5.46 -23.35 6.11
N SER A 183 6.05 -24.37 6.74
CA SER A 183 7.03 -25.26 6.13
C SER A 183 6.87 -26.65 6.71
N PHE A 184 7.16 -27.67 5.92
CA PHE A 184 7.22 -29.04 6.38
C PHE A 184 8.16 -29.87 5.52
N ASN A 185 8.73 -30.92 6.15
CA ASN A 185 9.57 -31.93 5.51
C ASN A 185 9.30 -33.27 6.20
N ALA A 186 8.50 -34.11 5.58
CA ALA A 186 8.12 -35.40 6.10
C ALA A 186 8.44 -36.53 5.10
N GLN A 187 8.79 -37.68 5.60
CA GLN A 187 9.03 -38.87 4.81
C GLN A 187 8.05 -39.98 5.21
N LYS A 188 7.35 -40.52 4.22
CA LYS A 188 6.43 -41.63 4.43
C LYS A 188 6.90 -42.86 3.67
N LYS A 189 6.97 -43.99 4.33
CA LYS A 189 7.34 -45.26 3.70
C LYS A 189 6.15 -45.90 3.01
N PHE A 190 6.33 -46.28 1.75
CA PHE A 190 5.36 -47.05 1.01
C PHE A 190 6.05 -48.22 0.31
N LYS A 191 5.84 -49.43 0.85
CA LYS A 191 6.56 -50.65 0.45
C LYS A 191 8.10 -50.45 0.55
N SER A 192 8.79 -50.56 -0.57
CA SER A 192 10.24 -50.37 -0.66
C SER A 192 10.66 -48.93 -0.97
N ARG A 193 9.71 -48.01 -1.19
CA ARG A 193 9.98 -46.61 -1.55
C ARG A 193 9.75 -45.66 -0.39
N MET A 194 10.58 -44.62 -0.34
CA MET A 194 10.35 -43.45 0.52
C MET A 194 9.67 -42.37 -0.33
N ILE A 195 8.62 -41.83 0.21
CA ILE A 195 7.85 -40.73 -0.39
C ILE A 195 8.16 -39.49 0.39
N ASP A 196 8.82 -38.53 -0.25
CA ASP A 196 9.14 -37.24 0.35
C ASP A 196 7.95 -36.28 0.16
N LEU A 197 7.51 -35.72 1.27
CA LEU A 197 6.50 -34.69 1.36
C LEU A 197 7.15 -33.41 1.86
N ILE A 198 7.51 -32.53 0.97
CA ILE A 198 8.17 -31.26 1.27
C ILE A 198 7.32 -30.13 0.72
N GLY A 199 7.11 -29.10 1.54
CA GLY A 199 6.36 -27.92 1.12
C GLY A 199 6.65 -26.73 2.02
N ASN A 200 6.46 -25.56 1.46
CA ASN A 200 6.44 -24.29 2.16
C ASN A 200 5.47 -23.34 1.46
N GLY A 201 4.99 -22.36 2.17
CA GLY A 201 4.07 -21.38 1.59
C GLY A 201 3.54 -20.42 2.63
N GLU A 202 2.54 -19.67 2.19
CA GLU A 202 1.83 -18.68 3.01
C GLU A 202 0.34 -18.70 2.67
N GLY A 203 -0.48 -18.24 3.59
CA GLY A 203 -1.91 -18.13 3.38
C GLY A 203 -2.56 -17.20 4.37
N TYR A 204 -3.87 -17.02 4.19
CA TYR A 204 -4.65 -16.07 4.97
C TYR A 204 -5.97 -16.70 5.39
N ILE A 205 -6.38 -16.47 6.64
CA ILE A 205 -7.68 -16.90 7.17
C ILE A 205 -8.42 -15.68 7.69
N HIS A 206 -9.63 -15.47 7.20
CA HIS A 206 -10.48 -14.37 7.65
C HIS A 206 -10.84 -14.56 9.13
N ALA A 207 -10.37 -13.65 10.00
CA ALA A 207 -10.48 -13.85 11.44
C ALA A 207 -11.89 -13.64 12.02
N LEU A 208 -12.86 -13.18 11.21
CA LEU A 208 -14.27 -13.12 11.60
C LEU A 208 -15.04 -14.40 11.21
N THR A 209 -14.76 -14.99 10.04
CA THR A 209 -15.52 -16.14 9.53
C THR A 209 -14.74 -17.46 9.63
N GLY A 210 -13.43 -17.40 9.66
CA GLY A 210 -12.54 -18.56 9.62
C GLY A 210 -12.39 -19.19 8.25
N GLU A 211 -12.80 -18.50 7.20
CA GLU A 211 -12.63 -18.93 5.82
C GLU A 211 -11.24 -18.59 5.29
N ASN A 212 -10.71 -19.40 4.40
CA ASN A 212 -9.46 -19.11 3.73
C ASN A 212 -9.66 -17.94 2.77
N SER A 213 -8.74 -16.98 2.81
CA SER A 213 -8.67 -15.90 1.83
C SER A 213 -7.62 -16.24 0.77
N PHE A 214 -7.95 -15.97 -0.49
CA PHE A 214 -7.03 -16.16 -1.62
C PHE A 214 -6.28 -14.88 -1.99
N GLU A 215 -6.62 -13.76 -1.35
CA GLU A 215 -5.95 -12.49 -1.58
C GLU A 215 -4.59 -12.48 -0.89
N LYS A 216 -3.60 -11.91 -1.59
CA LYS A 216 -2.24 -11.77 -1.05
C LYS A 216 -2.01 -10.31 -0.66
N TYR A 217 -1.54 -10.15 0.56
CA TYR A 217 -1.23 -8.84 1.13
C TYR A 217 0.26 -8.69 1.34
N ARG A 218 0.77 -7.47 1.11
CA ARG A 218 2.19 -7.12 1.29
C ARG A 218 2.31 -5.80 2.02
N ASP A 219 3.53 -5.44 2.40
CA ASP A 219 3.86 -4.14 2.98
C ASP A 219 3.09 -3.85 4.29
N VAL A 220 2.91 -4.89 5.12
CA VAL A 220 2.30 -4.74 6.44
C VAL A 220 3.12 -3.78 7.29
N GLN A 221 2.47 -2.86 7.98
CA GLN A 221 3.06 -1.81 8.79
C GLN A 221 2.41 -1.73 10.18
N ASP A 222 3.18 -1.27 11.18
CA ASP A 222 2.69 -1.17 12.57
C ASP A 222 1.96 0.13 12.89
N ASN A 223 1.98 1.08 11.95
CA ASN A 223 1.38 2.40 12.13
C ASN A 223 0.55 2.77 10.91
N THR A 224 -0.69 3.15 11.13
CA THR A 224 -1.61 3.53 10.06
C THR A 224 -2.23 4.89 10.34
N LEU A 225 -2.33 5.72 9.28
CA LEU A 225 -3.05 7.00 9.34
C LEU A 225 -4.52 6.74 9.03
N VAL A 226 -5.39 7.11 9.96
CA VAL A 226 -6.84 6.94 9.83
C VAL A 226 -7.55 8.28 9.96
N PRO A 227 -8.75 8.46 9.38
CA PRO A 227 -9.60 9.61 9.65
C PRO A 227 -9.86 9.74 11.16
N THR A 228 -9.96 10.96 11.70
CA THR A 228 -10.27 11.17 13.13
C THR A 228 -11.66 10.68 13.53
N GLN A 229 -12.54 10.50 12.56
CA GLN A 229 -13.91 10.02 12.71
C GLN A 229 -14.23 8.98 11.64
N ASN A 230 -15.25 8.16 11.91
CA ASN A 230 -15.73 7.14 10.98
C ASN A 230 -14.68 6.07 10.61
N TYR A 231 -13.99 5.55 11.63
CA TYR A 231 -13.25 4.30 11.50
C TYR A 231 -13.59 3.33 12.63
N GLU A 232 -13.41 2.06 12.38
CA GLU A 232 -13.68 0.96 13.30
C GLU A 232 -12.64 -0.14 13.15
N ILE A 233 -12.11 -0.63 14.27
CA ILE A 233 -11.22 -1.81 14.27
C ILE A 233 -12.06 -2.99 14.76
N LYS A 234 -12.20 -4.01 13.91
CA LYS A 234 -12.90 -5.25 14.28
C LYS A 234 -11.99 -6.16 15.06
N GLU A 235 -12.51 -6.75 16.11
CA GLU A 235 -11.80 -7.79 16.85
C GLU A 235 -11.96 -9.16 16.19
N PRO A 236 -10.93 -10.03 16.24
CA PRO A 236 -11.01 -11.37 15.71
C PRO A 236 -12.02 -12.20 16.49
N GLN A 237 -12.90 -12.93 15.79
CA GLN A 237 -13.84 -13.90 16.36
C GLN A 237 -13.26 -15.32 16.36
N VAL A 238 -12.33 -15.60 15.43
CA VAL A 238 -11.58 -16.84 15.39
C VAL A 238 -10.29 -16.62 16.16
N ASP A 239 -10.12 -17.35 17.24
CA ASP A 239 -8.92 -17.25 18.05
C ASP A 239 -7.68 -17.86 17.36
N LYS A 240 -6.49 -17.61 17.92
CA LYS A 240 -5.22 -18.09 17.34
C LYS A 240 -5.15 -19.60 17.24
N LYS A 241 -5.72 -20.32 18.23
CA LYS A 241 -5.68 -21.80 18.26
C LYS A 241 -6.52 -22.39 17.16
N ASP A 242 -7.74 -21.88 16.98
CA ASP A 242 -8.64 -22.30 15.92
C ASP A 242 -8.07 -21.95 14.54
N ALA A 243 -7.42 -20.80 14.41
CA ALA A 243 -6.75 -20.40 13.18
C ALA A 243 -5.59 -21.33 12.81
N VAL A 244 -4.78 -21.78 13.78
CA VAL A 244 -3.73 -22.79 13.55
C VAL A 244 -4.32 -24.09 13.04
N ILE A 245 -5.41 -24.58 13.62
CA ILE A 245 -6.08 -25.82 13.20
C ILE A 245 -6.61 -25.67 11.77
N LYS A 246 -7.24 -24.55 11.46
CA LYS A 246 -7.75 -24.25 10.10
C LYS A 246 -6.61 -24.16 9.08
N ALA A 247 -5.51 -23.48 9.41
CA ALA A 247 -4.32 -23.42 8.58
C ALA A 247 -3.74 -24.82 8.32
N ALA A 248 -3.54 -25.61 9.37
CA ALA A 248 -3.04 -26.98 9.25
C ALA A 248 -3.91 -27.84 8.33
N ASN A 249 -5.23 -27.78 8.48
CA ASN A 249 -6.17 -28.50 7.62
C ASN A 249 -6.11 -28.05 6.16
N ALA A 250 -5.94 -26.75 5.91
CA ALA A 250 -5.78 -26.21 4.57
C ALA A 250 -4.50 -26.73 3.92
N ILE A 251 -3.37 -26.65 4.64
CA ILE A 251 -2.06 -27.12 4.19
C ILE A 251 -2.07 -28.62 3.89
N ILE A 252 -2.62 -29.45 4.79
CA ILE A 252 -2.72 -30.90 4.62
C ILE A 252 -3.51 -31.22 3.35
N ARG A 253 -4.63 -30.55 3.13
CA ARG A 253 -5.48 -30.73 1.95
C ARG A 253 -4.75 -30.33 0.66
N GLU A 254 -4.06 -29.20 0.65
CA GLU A 254 -3.33 -28.71 -0.50
C GLU A 254 -2.16 -29.62 -0.89
N HIS A 255 -1.46 -30.21 0.11
CA HIS A 255 -0.29 -31.03 -0.08
C HIS A 255 -0.57 -32.53 -0.07
N THR A 256 -1.83 -32.93 -0.15
CA THR A 256 -2.22 -34.33 -0.30
C THR A 256 -1.88 -34.81 -1.71
N LYS A 257 -1.07 -35.85 -1.80
CA LYS A 257 -0.61 -36.43 -3.07
C LYS A 257 -1.07 -37.87 -3.19
N GLU A 258 -1.55 -38.22 -4.38
CA GLU A 258 -1.83 -39.59 -4.76
C GLU A 258 -0.63 -40.22 -5.46
N VAL A 259 -0.13 -41.32 -4.94
CA VAL A 259 1.00 -42.04 -5.49
C VAL A 259 0.58 -43.43 -5.98
N ARG A 260 0.89 -43.72 -7.25
CA ARG A 260 0.66 -45.01 -7.86
C ARG A 260 1.96 -45.78 -7.95
N ILE A 261 1.94 -47.03 -7.53
CA ILE A 261 3.07 -47.95 -7.65
C ILE A 261 2.62 -49.14 -8.47
N ASN A 262 3.41 -49.46 -9.49
CA ASN A 262 3.25 -50.65 -10.30
C ASN A 262 4.25 -51.70 -9.77
N GLU A 263 3.77 -52.84 -9.36
CA GLU A 263 4.60 -53.92 -8.89
C GLU A 263 4.35 -55.18 -9.72
N MET A 264 5.42 -55.83 -10.15
CA MET A 264 5.32 -57.06 -10.91
C MET A 264 5.37 -58.22 -9.95
N ILE A 265 4.27 -58.97 -9.84
CA ILE A 265 4.18 -60.17 -9.03
C ILE A 265 4.00 -61.36 -9.96
N GLY A 266 5.12 -62.12 -10.19
CA GLY A 266 5.16 -63.10 -11.25
C GLY A 266 5.00 -62.42 -12.63
N ASP A 267 4.09 -62.92 -13.46
CA ASP A 267 3.77 -62.32 -14.78
C ASP A 267 2.63 -61.30 -14.73
N THR A 268 2.19 -60.92 -13.53
CA THR A 268 1.07 -59.98 -13.38
C THR A 268 1.53 -58.65 -12.87
N ILE A 269 1.12 -57.53 -13.51
CA ILE A 269 1.34 -56.20 -13.05
C ILE A 269 0.19 -55.79 -12.09
N VAL A 270 0.53 -55.57 -10.84
CA VAL A 270 -0.42 -55.09 -9.83
C VAL A 270 -0.25 -53.62 -9.64
N PHE A 271 -1.36 -52.87 -9.81
CA PHE A 271 -1.40 -51.44 -9.58
C PHE A 271 -1.91 -51.17 -8.14
N GLU A 272 -1.14 -50.44 -7.36
CA GLU A 272 -1.57 -49.98 -6.05
C GLU A 272 -1.50 -48.47 -5.99
N GLN A 273 -2.58 -47.88 -5.49
CA GLN A 273 -2.73 -46.44 -5.36
C GLN A 273 -2.91 -46.11 -3.88
N LYS A 274 -2.15 -45.15 -3.39
CA LYS A 274 -2.25 -44.70 -2.01
C LYS A 274 -2.10 -43.18 -1.93
N VAL A 275 -2.90 -42.59 -1.03
CA VAL A 275 -2.86 -41.14 -0.76
C VAL A 275 -1.92 -40.87 0.39
N PHE A 276 -1.08 -39.87 0.22
CA PHE A 276 -0.13 -39.39 1.24
C PHE A 276 -0.35 -37.91 1.50
N SER A 277 -0.40 -37.55 2.77
CA SER A 277 -0.48 -36.19 3.24
C SER A 277 0.52 -35.96 4.39
N PRO A 278 0.98 -34.72 4.60
CA PRO A 278 1.66 -34.39 5.85
C PRO A 278 0.70 -34.55 7.02
N GLU A 279 1.24 -34.85 8.19
CA GLU A 279 0.48 -34.90 9.44
C GLU A 279 0.62 -33.57 10.18
N PRO A 280 -0.32 -33.19 11.06
CA PRO A 280 -0.24 -31.94 11.81
C PRO A 280 1.10 -31.71 12.53
N GLN A 281 1.72 -32.78 13.03
CA GLN A 281 3.00 -32.73 13.71
C GLN A 281 4.20 -32.51 12.78
N ASP A 282 4.04 -32.72 11.49
CA ASP A 282 5.07 -32.47 10.48
C ASP A 282 5.15 -30.99 10.13
N LEU A 283 4.09 -30.20 10.44
CA LEU A 283 3.92 -28.82 10.03
C LEU A 283 4.56 -27.87 11.03
N ASN A 284 5.39 -26.95 10.54
CA ASN A 284 5.75 -25.75 11.26
C ASN A 284 4.89 -24.60 10.71
N VAL A 285 4.02 -24.01 11.56
CA VAL A 285 3.08 -22.96 11.16
C VAL A 285 3.25 -21.77 12.09
N GLU A 286 3.61 -20.64 11.53
CA GLU A 286 3.70 -19.34 12.21
C GLU A 286 2.50 -18.48 11.84
N LEU A 287 1.78 -17.95 12.85
CA LEU A 287 0.62 -17.09 12.66
C LEU A 287 0.84 -15.70 13.21
N GLU A 288 0.40 -14.73 12.42
CA GLU A 288 0.40 -13.31 12.75
C GLU A 288 -0.99 -12.71 12.46
N LEU A 289 -1.48 -11.84 13.35
CA LEU A 289 -2.74 -11.12 13.14
C LEU A 289 -2.44 -9.80 12.42
N ILE A 290 -2.97 -9.65 11.22
CA ILE A 290 -2.91 -8.40 10.47
C ILE A 290 -4.31 -7.85 10.24
N HIS A 291 -4.42 -6.57 9.90
CA HIS A 291 -5.69 -5.95 9.58
C HIS A 291 -5.72 -5.43 8.15
N ILE A 292 -6.87 -5.56 7.52
CA ILE A 292 -7.11 -5.09 6.15
C ILE A 292 -8.06 -3.92 6.21
N PRO A 293 -7.69 -2.75 5.65
CA PRO A 293 -8.60 -1.62 5.54
C PRO A 293 -9.71 -1.93 4.53
N VAL A 294 -10.94 -1.70 4.91
CA VAL A 294 -12.14 -1.89 4.07
C VAL A 294 -13.03 -0.68 4.20
N TRP A 295 -13.35 -0.04 3.11
CA TRP A 295 -14.35 1.02 3.06
C TRP A 295 -15.74 0.41 2.93
N GLU A 296 -16.58 0.56 3.95
CA GLU A 296 -17.99 0.27 3.86
C GLU A 296 -18.74 1.52 3.46
N ILE A 297 -19.43 1.48 2.33
CA ILE A 297 -20.13 2.60 1.72
C ILE A 297 -21.59 2.23 1.58
N GLN A 298 -22.45 2.95 2.29
CA GLN A 298 -23.89 2.74 2.31
C GLN A 298 -24.59 3.75 1.41
N GLY A 299 -25.33 3.25 0.44
CA GLY A 299 -26.28 4.01 -0.39
C GLY A 299 -27.69 3.97 0.16
N LYS A 300 -28.65 4.15 -0.72
CA LYS A 300 -30.08 4.11 -0.36
C LYS A 300 -30.55 2.69 -0.02
N ASN A 301 -30.23 1.73 -0.87
CA ASN A 301 -30.73 0.35 -0.79
C ASN A 301 -29.58 -0.68 -0.71
N GLU A 302 -28.37 -0.28 -0.91
CA GLU A 302 -27.21 -1.17 -1.00
C GLU A 302 -26.08 -0.66 -0.13
N THR A 303 -25.27 -1.60 0.37
CA THR A 303 -24.00 -1.33 1.02
C THR A 303 -22.92 -2.09 0.28
N VAL A 304 -21.85 -1.39 -0.08
CA VAL A 304 -20.70 -1.94 -0.79
C VAL A 304 -19.47 -1.88 0.11
N GLU A 305 -18.73 -2.98 0.16
CA GLU A 305 -17.45 -3.08 0.82
C GLU A 305 -16.34 -3.04 -0.23
N VAL A 306 -15.45 -2.04 -0.14
CA VAL A 306 -14.32 -1.85 -1.04
C VAL A 306 -13.03 -2.06 -0.27
N ASN A 307 -12.18 -2.96 -0.74
CA ASN A 307 -10.88 -3.22 -0.15
C ASN A 307 -9.98 -1.97 -0.27
N GLY A 308 -9.60 -1.40 0.86
CA GLY A 308 -8.77 -0.19 0.93
C GLY A 308 -7.31 -0.40 0.50
N TYR A 309 -6.87 -1.66 0.34
CA TYR A 309 -5.54 -2.00 -0.13
C TYR A 309 -5.47 -2.06 -1.67
N ASN A 310 -6.43 -2.71 -2.34
CA ASN A 310 -6.37 -2.98 -3.78
C ASN A 310 -7.58 -2.45 -4.58
N GLY A 311 -8.60 -1.88 -3.93
CA GLY A 311 -9.79 -1.33 -4.58
C GLY A 311 -10.83 -2.35 -5.05
N GLN A 312 -10.66 -3.62 -4.73
CA GLN A 312 -11.64 -4.64 -5.12
C GLN A 312 -12.93 -4.50 -4.31
N ILE A 313 -14.06 -4.75 -4.95
CA ILE A 313 -15.35 -4.88 -4.26
C ILE A 313 -15.40 -6.26 -3.61
N MET A 314 -15.45 -6.29 -2.27
CA MET A 314 -15.46 -7.52 -1.48
C MET A 314 -16.86 -8.07 -1.29
N ALA A 315 -17.83 -7.19 -1.00
CA ALA A 315 -19.22 -7.57 -0.78
C ALA A 315 -20.18 -6.47 -1.24
N VAL A 316 -21.35 -6.89 -1.70
CA VAL A 316 -22.50 -6.03 -1.98
C VAL A 316 -23.68 -6.59 -1.17
N LYS A 317 -24.15 -5.83 -0.17
CA LYS A 317 -25.31 -6.20 0.65
C LYS A 317 -26.51 -5.38 0.18
N VAL A 318 -27.56 -6.06 -0.29
CA VAL A 318 -28.82 -5.44 -0.71
C VAL A 318 -29.80 -5.52 0.46
N TYR A 319 -30.29 -4.37 0.91
CA TYR A 319 -31.37 -4.32 1.89
C TYR A 319 -32.69 -4.25 1.13
N HIS A 320 -33.44 -5.35 1.14
CA HIS A 320 -34.84 -5.29 0.78
C HIS A 320 -35.58 -4.64 1.96
N ASP A 321 -36.15 -3.46 1.73
CA ASP A 321 -37.13 -2.91 2.66
C ASP A 321 -38.27 -3.95 2.74
N ALA A 322 -38.33 -4.67 3.85
CA ALA A 322 -39.49 -5.46 4.17
C ALA A 322 -40.62 -4.45 4.43
N GLU A 323 -41.43 -4.19 3.40
CA GLU A 323 -42.72 -3.57 3.61
C GLU A 323 -43.53 -4.53 4.49
N PHE A 324 -43.60 -4.24 5.77
CA PHE A 324 -44.61 -4.79 6.63
C PHE A 324 -45.93 -4.13 6.25
N VAL A 325 -46.75 -4.89 5.49
CA VAL A 325 -48.15 -4.60 5.32
C VAL A 325 -48.92 -5.00 6.60
#